data_8c3d1a802b63233a8f4dcc208a2e3db5
#
_entry.id   8c3d1a802b63233a8f4dcc208a2e3db5
#
_cell.length_a   1.000
_cell.length_b   1.000
_cell.length_c   1.000
_cell.angle_alpha   90.00
_cell.angle_beta   90.00
_cell.angle_gamma   90.00
#
_symmetry.space_group_name_H-M   'P 1'
#
loop_
_entity.id
_entity.type
_entity.pdbx_description
1 polymer ?
#
loop_
_entity_poly.entity_id
_entity_poly.type
_entity_poly.pdbx_seq_one_letter_code
_entity_poly.pdbx_strand_id
1 'polypeptide(L)'
;MTLNYMEILIKLALGLFSLVFVINVTGKGNLAPNSATDQIQNYVLGGIIGGVIYNSSISILQYAVILMMWTILVLTLKWLNNNVRFVKRLIDGKPTLLIKNGQIDPEACRSVGLSAADVALKLRSQGIFQMKQVKRAVQEQNGQLIVVQMGDENPKYPVVTDGVIQVDVLESIGRSEDWLLDNLNKQGHDNVANIFIAEYDKGAVTVVTYE
;
A
#
# COMPACT_ATOMS: atom_id res chain seq x y z
N MET A 1 -3.67 8.10 45.81
CA MET A 1 -3.30 8.75 44.58
C MET A 1 -4.58 9.35 43.98
N THR A 2 -4.81 10.65 44.14
CA THR A 2 -6.04 11.30 43.64
C THR A 2 -5.89 11.51 42.13
N LEU A 3 -6.79 10.90 41.36
CA LEU A 3 -6.85 11.11 39.92
C LEU A 3 -7.19 12.58 39.64
N ASN A 4 -6.30 13.28 38.96
CA ASN A 4 -6.55 14.64 38.48
C ASN A 4 -7.25 14.59 37.12
N TYR A 5 -8.58 14.65 37.14
CA TYR A 5 -9.40 14.56 35.93
C TYR A 5 -9.09 15.67 34.90
N MET A 6 -8.66 16.85 35.35
CA MET A 6 -8.26 17.92 34.44
C MET A 6 -6.97 17.55 33.67
N GLU A 7 -6.00 16.94 34.35
CA GLU A 7 -4.78 16.46 33.70
C GLU A 7 -5.07 15.35 32.67
N ILE A 8 -5.96 14.42 33.03
CA ILE A 8 -6.43 13.36 32.12
C ILE A 8 -7.09 13.95 30.89
N LEU A 9 -7.98 14.95 31.07
CA LEU A 9 -8.66 15.61 29.96
C LEU A 9 -7.69 16.32 29.02
N ILE A 10 -6.69 17.01 29.56
CA ILE A 10 -5.65 17.67 28.76
C ILE A 10 -4.83 16.64 27.98
N LYS A 11 -4.43 15.53 28.62
CA LYS A 11 -3.69 14.46 27.95
C LYS A 11 -4.52 13.81 26.84
N LEU A 12 -5.82 13.56 27.06
CA LEU A 12 -6.73 13.07 26.01
C LEU A 12 -6.84 14.05 24.84
N ALA A 13 -7.00 15.33 25.11
CA ALA A 13 -7.09 16.36 24.08
C ALA A 13 -5.80 16.44 23.25
N LEU A 14 -4.63 16.40 23.90
CA LEU A 14 -3.32 16.38 23.22
C LEU A 14 -3.14 15.11 22.38
N GLY A 15 -3.54 13.93 22.90
CA GLY A 15 -3.47 12.67 22.16
C GLY A 15 -4.36 12.70 20.91
N LEU A 16 -5.59 13.19 21.04
CA LEU A 16 -6.51 13.34 19.91
C LEU A 16 -5.97 14.33 18.87
N PHE A 17 -5.48 15.48 19.33
CA PHE A 17 -4.89 16.49 18.45
C PHE A 17 -3.67 15.95 17.70
N SER A 18 -2.78 15.22 18.39
CA SER A 18 -1.62 14.56 17.78
C SER A 18 -2.04 13.55 16.71
N LEU A 19 -3.06 12.74 16.97
CA LEU A 19 -3.60 11.78 16.00
C LEU A 19 -4.10 12.51 14.74
N VAL A 20 -4.93 13.54 14.92
CA VAL A 20 -5.47 14.33 13.80
C VAL A 20 -4.34 15.01 13.02
N PHE A 21 -3.34 15.55 13.72
CA PHE A 21 -2.19 16.19 13.10
C PHE A 21 -1.38 15.19 12.26
N VAL A 22 -1.05 14.01 12.82
CA VAL A 22 -0.32 12.96 12.09
C VAL A 22 -1.10 12.53 10.86
N ILE A 23 -2.41 12.29 10.97
CA ILE A 23 -3.25 11.91 9.83
C ILE A 23 -3.22 12.98 8.73
N ASN A 24 -3.32 14.26 9.08
CA ASN A 24 -3.31 15.35 8.10
C ASN A 24 -1.96 15.51 7.40
N VAL A 25 -0.85 15.34 8.13
CA VAL A 25 0.51 15.49 7.58
C VAL A 25 0.91 14.25 6.77
N THR A 26 0.52 13.06 7.23
CA THR A 26 0.86 11.80 6.54
C THR A 26 -0.11 11.43 5.41
N GLY A 27 -1.21 12.16 5.29
CA GLY A 27 -2.26 11.90 4.32
C GLY A 27 -3.35 10.97 4.86
N LYS A 28 -4.50 10.96 4.19
CA LYS A 28 -5.72 10.25 4.63
C LYS A 28 -5.63 8.71 4.60
N GLY A 29 -4.51 8.15 4.17
CA GLY A 29 -4.27 6.70 4.18
C GLY A 29 -4.41 6.07 5.59
N ASN A 30 -4.18 6.84 6.66
CA ASN A 30 -4.33 6.34 8.02
C ASN A 30 -5.80 6.13 8.45
N LEU A 31 -6.78 6.71 7.74
CA LEU A 31 -8.21 6.49 8.00
C LEU A 31 -8.71 5.16 7.44
N ALA A 32 -8.07 4.70 6.35
CA ALA A 32 -8.26 3.36 5.80
C ALA A 32 -6.85 2.81 5.53
N PRO A 33 -6.21 2.17 6.52
CA PRO A 33 -4.82 1.73 6.40
C PRO A 33 -4.66 0.76 5.24
N ASN A 34 -3.88 1.17 4.24
CA ASN A 34 -3.59 0.39 3.06
C ASN A 34 -2.33 -0.46 3.23
N SER A 35 -1.55 -0.24 4.30
CA SER A 35 -0.36 -1.02 4.63
C SER A 35 -0.39 -1.52 6.07
N ALA A 36 0.32 -2.61 6.34
CA ALA A 36 0.53 -3.13 7.70
C ALA A 36 1.23 -2.07 8.57
N THR A 37 2.11 -1.27 8.00
CA THR A 37 2.85 -0.21 8.68
C THR A 37 1.91 0.87 9.22
N ASP A 38 0.92 1.30 8.45
CA ASP A 38 -0.06 2.28 8.90
C ASP A 38 -0.87 1.76 10.10
N GLN A 39 -1.24 0.47 10.07
CA GLN A 39 -1.93 -0.17 11.20
C GLN A 39 -1.07 -0.23 12.45
N ILE A 40 0.20 -0.65 12.32
CA ILE A 40 1.14 -0.72 13.45
C ILE A 40 1.32 0.66 14.06
N GLN A 41 1.49 1.72 13.24
CA GLN A 41 1.62 3.10 13.72
C GLN A 41 0.42 3.52 14.56
N ASN A 42 -0.80 3.21 14.12
CA ASN A 42 -2.02 3.54 14.85
C ASN A 42 -2.12 2.78 16.19
N TYR A 43 -1.74 1.49 16.21
CA TYR A 43 -1.73 0.70 17.44
C TYR A 43 -0.70 1.19 18.44
N VAL A 44 0.51 1.52 18.00
CA VAL A 44 1.57 2.05 18.87
C VAL A 44 1.17 3.41 19.44
N LEU A 45 0.62 4.32 18.62
CA LEU A 45 0.14 5.62 19.10
C LEU A 45 -0.98 5.44 20.12
N GLY A 46 -1.95 4.56 19.86
CA GLY A 46 -3.01 4.22 20.81
C GLY A 46 -2.45 3.66 22.12
N GLY A 47 -1.41 2.82 22.06
CA GLY A 47 -0.68 2.30 23.21
C GLY A 47 0.02 3.40 24.01
N ILE A 48 0.71 4.34 23.35
CA ILE A 48 1.35 5.50 23.99
C ILE A 48 0.29 6.35 24.72
N ILE A 49 -0.79 6.70 24.04
CA ILE A 49 -1.89 7.48 24.61
C ILE A 49 -2.47 6.76 25.83
N GLY A 50 -2.87 5.49 25.67
CA GLY A 50 -3.49 4.70 26.73
C GLY A 50 -2.58 4.48 27.94
N GLY A 51 -1.28 4.25 27.71
CA GLY A 51 -0.31 4.04 28.81
C GLY A 51 0.02 5.28 29.62
N VAL A 52 -0.15 6.48 29.04
CA VAL A 52 0.23 7.73 29.71
C VAL A 52 -0.94 8.47 30.32
N ILE A 53 -2.16 8.29 29.82
CA ILE A 53 -3.34 9.05 30.26
C ILE A 53 -3.55 8.98 31.77
N TYR A 54 -3.47 7.78 32.35
CA TYR A 54 -3.71 7.56 33.78
C TYR A 54 -2.45 7.66 34.64
N ASN A 55 -1.28 7.87 34.03
CA ASN A 55 -0.01 7.92 34.74
C ASN A 55 0.31 9.35 35.19
N SER A 56 0.09 9.64 36.48
CA SER A 56 0.38 10.95 37.08
C SER A 56 1.88 11.25 37.24
N SER A 57 2.76 10.24 37.08
CA SER A 57 4.22 10.45 37.13
C SER A 57 4.75 11.08 35.85
N ILE A 58 3.99 11.03 34.77
CA ILE A 58 4.36 11.66 33.48
C ILE A 58 3.60 12.99 33.40
N SER A 59 4.32 14.09 33.42
CA SER A 59 3.72 15.43 33.28
C SER A 59 3.16 15.65 31.87
N ILE A 60 2.26 16.63 31.73
CA ILE A 60 1.68 17.02 30.43
C ILE A 60 2.80 17.41 29.43
N LEU A 61 3.84 18.10 29.88
CA LEU A 61 4.98 18.47 29.04
C LEU A 61 5.75 17.25 28.55
N GLN A 62 6.04 16.29 29.43
CA GLN A 62 6.72 15.04 29.05
C GLN A 62 5.89 14.26 28.04
N TYR A 63 4.58 14.20 28.23
CA TYR A 63 3.67 13.56 27.29
C TYR A 63 3.68 14.24 25.92
N ALA A 64 3.61 15.59 25.88
CA ALA A 64 3.72 16.34 24.63
C ALA A 64 5.05 16.05 23.88
N VAL A 65 6.16 15.96 24.62
CA VAL A 65 7.47 15.60 24.05
C VAL A 65 7.45 14.19 23.48
N ILE A 66 6.86 13.19 24.18
CA ILE A 66 6.72 11.81 23.69
C ILE A 66 5.91 11.78 22.37
N LEU A 67 4.78 12.50 22.32
CA LEU A 67 3.97 12.58 21.11
C LEU A 67 4.74 13.25 19.93
N MET A 68 5.52 14.28 20.23
CA MET A 68 6.37 14.95 19.23
C MET A 68 7.46 14.00 18.71
N MET A 69 8.15 13.27 19.59
CA MET A 69 9.16 12.29 19.20
C MET A 69 8.53 11.18 18.33
N TRP A 70 7.35 10.68 18.70
CA TRP A 70 6.61 9.72 17.91
C TRP A 70 6.26 10.26 16.52
N THR A 71 5.75 11.48 16.46
CA THR A 71 5.41 12.14 15.18
C THR A 71 6.63 12.25 14.27
N ILE A 72 7.78 12.70 14.79
CA ILE A 72 9.03 12.80 14.03
C ILE A 72 9.45 11.42 13.51
N LEU A 73 9.36 10.38 14.35
CA LEU A 73 9.72 9.02 13.96
C LEU A 73 8.83 8.50 12.82
N VAL A 74 7.51 8.70 12.92
CA VAL A 74 6.55 8.31 11.87
C VAL A 74 6.82 9.04 10.56
N LEU A 75 7.04 10.37 10.61
CA LEU A 75 7.37 11.16 9.42
C LEU A 75 8.69 10.72 8.78
N THR A 76 9.70 10.42 9.60
CA THR A 76 10.98 9.91 9.13
C THR A 76 10.84 8.55 8.46
N LEU A 77 10.10 7.62 9.07
CA LEU A 77 9.83 6.31 8.47
C LEU A 77 9.08 6.45 7.14
N LYS A 78 8.09 7.32 7.08
CA LYS A 78 7.33 7.56 5.85
C LYS A 78 8.19 8.18 4.75
N TRP A 79 9.03 9.14 5.10
CA TRP A 79 9.99 9.73 4.17
C TRP A 79 10.98 8.67 3.65
N LEU A 80 11.53 7.82 4.53
CA LEU A 80 12.41 6.71 4.16
C LEU A 80 11.69 5.72 3.23
N ASN A 81 10.45 5.36 3.55
CA ASN A 81 9.66 4.43 2.73
C ASN A 81 9.42 4.98 1.32
N ASN A 82 9.17 6.28 1.19
CA ASN A 82 8.92 6.90 -0.11
C ASN A 82 10.20 7.13 -0.93
N ASN A 83 11.34 7.37 -0.29
CA ASN A 83 12.57 7.77 -0.98
C ASN A 83 13.61 6.64 -1.08
N VAL A 84 13.53 5.61 -0.24
CA VAL A 84 14.53 4.53 -0.20
C VAL A 84 13.90 3.20 -0.63
N ARG A 85 14.15 2.78 -1.87
CA ARG A 85 13.59 1.54 -2.46
C ARG A 85 13.83 0.29 -1.60
N PHE A 86 14.97 0.20 -0.93
CA PHE A 86 15.29 -0.91 -0.03
C PHE A 86 14.35 -0.95 1.17
N VAL A 87 14.11 0.21 1.79
CA VAL A 87 13.19 0.35 2.95
C VAL A 87 11.76 0.02 2.54
N LYS A 88 11.31 0.55 1.40
CA LYS A 88 9.98 0.24 0.82
C LYS A 88 9.78 -1.26 0.64
N ARG A 89 10.78 -1.95 0.08
CA ARG A 89 10.72 -3.40 -0.15
C ARG A 89 10.71 -4.21 1.16
N LEU A 90 11.43 -3.74 2.17
CA LEU A 90 11.53 -4.41 3.47
C LEU A 90 10.24 -4.23 4.29
N ILE A 91 9.64 -3.03 4.24
CA ILE A 91 8.48 -2.66 5.05
C ILE A 91 7.18 -3.11 4.39
N ASP A 92 6.96 -2.74 3.14
CA ASP A 92 5.70 -3.00 2.43
C ASP A 92 5.66 -4.38 1.77
N GLY A 93 6.83 -4.98 1.50
CA GLY A 93 6.92 -6.23 0.74
C GLY A 93 6.79 -6.00 -0.76
N LYS A 94 6.41 -7.05 -1.49
CA LYS A 94 6.15 -7.01 -2.94
C LYS A 94 4.80 -7.63 -3.24
N PRO A 95 4.07 -7.11 -4.23
CA PRO A 95 2.95 -7.84 -4.80
C PRO A 95 3.41 -9.22 -5.28
N THR A 96 2.65 -10.25 -4.96
CA THR A 96 3.03 -11.64 -5.28
C THR A 96 2.01 -12.25 -6.23
N LEU A 97 2.49 -12.72 -7.38
CA LEU A 97 1.67 -13.42 -8.37
C LEU A 97 1.34 -14.81 -7.86
N LEU A 98 0.05 -15.11 -7.66
CA LEU A 98 -0.42 -16.39 -7.14
C LEU A 98 -1.00 -17.30 -8.21
N ILE A 99 -1.63 -16.73 -9.25
CA ILE A 99 -2.27 -17.47 -10.33
C ILE A 99 -1.89 -16.82 -11.65
N LYS A 100 -1.42 -17.63 -12.60
CA LYS A 100 -1.14 -17.24 -13.99
C LYS A 100 -1.85 -18.22 -14.93
N ASN A 101 -2.70 -17.71 -15.82
CA ASN A 101 -3.44 -18.50 -16.83
C ASN A 101 -4.18 -19.73 -16.26
N GLY A 102 -4.88 -19.54 -15.15
CA GLY A 102 -5.64 -20.60 -14.49
C GLY A 102 -4.81 -21.58 -13.67
N GLN A 103 -3.48 -21.41 -13.61
CA GLN A 103 -2.58 -22.23 -12.82
C GLN A 103 -2.15 -21.49 -11.57
N ILE A 104 -2.40 -22.11 -10.41
CA ILE A 104 -1.96 -21.61 -9.11
C ILE A 104 -0.50 -22.00 -8.88
N ASP A 105 0.27 -21.08 -8.27
CA ASP A 105 1.61 -21.36 -7.77
C ASP A 105 1.55 -21.63 -6.25
N PRO A 106 1.69 -22.90 -5.81
CA PRO A 106 1.62 -23.24 -4.39
C PRO A 106 2.77 -22.68 -3.57
N GLU A 107 3.97 -22.50 -4.17
CA GLU A 107 5.12 -21.92 -3.46
C GLU A 107 4.94 -20.43 -3.24
N ALA A 108 4.47 -19.72 -4.26
CA ALA A 108 4.10 -18.32 -4.12
C ALA A 108 3.02 -18.12 -3.04
N CYS A 109 1.98 -18.97 -3.01
CA CYS A 109 0.94 -18.91 -1.97
C CYS A 109 1.53 -19.12 -0.56
N ARG A 110 2.42 -20.10 -0.38
CA ARG A 110 3.09 -20.35 0.91
C ARG A 110 3.96 -19.19 1.33
N SER A 111 4.66 -18.55 0.39
CA SER A 111 5.55 -17.41 0.71
C SER A 111 4.82 -16.22 1.31
N VAL A 112 3.53 -16.07 1.01
CA VAL A 112 2.65 -15.01 1.54
C VAL A 112 1.68 -15.52 2.60
N GLY A 113 1.87 -16.76 3.10
CA GLY A 113 1.08 -17.34 4.19
C GLY A 113 -0.34 -17.75 3.82
N LEU A 114 -0.63 -17.96 2.52
CA LEU A 114 -1.96 -18.41 2.08
C LEU A 114 -2.02 -19.92 1.88
N SER A 115 -3.06 -20.52 2.43
CA SER A 115 -3.50 -21.88 2.10
C SER A 115 -4.35 -21.91 0.83
N ALA A 116 -4.55 -23.10 0.26
CA ALA A 116 -5.46 -23.28 -0.87
C ALA A 116 -6.91 -22.84 -0.53
N ALA A 117 -7.33 -23.05 0.73
CA ALA A 117 -8.67 -22.63 1.20
C ALA A 117 -8.77 -21.10 1.23
N ASP A 118 -7.73 -20.38 1.64
CA ASP A 118 -7.71 -18.92 1.67
C ASP A 118 -7.79 -18.34 0.24
N VAL A 119 -7.03 -18.90 -0.69
CA VAL A 119 -7.08 -18.47 -2.10
C VAL A 119 -8.48 -18.72 -2.68
N ALA A 120 -9.08 -19.90 -2.42
CA ALA A 120 -10.40 -20.21 -2.88
C ALA A 120 -11.46 -19.29 -2.25
N LEU A 121 -11.32 -18.94 -0.97
CA LEU A 121 -12.21 -17.98 -0.31
C LEU A 121 -12.10 -16.59 -0.93
N LYS A 122 -10.86 -16.09 -1.15
CA LYS A 122 -10.61 -14.78 -1.78
C LYS A 122 -11.13 -14.69 -3.21
N LEU A 123 -11.08 -15.76 -3.99
CA LEU A 123 -11.66 -15.82 -5.33
C LEU A 123 -13.19 -15.79 -5.27
N ARG A 124 -13.81 -16.60 -4.40
CA ARG A 124 -15.28 -16.65 -4.24
C ARG A 124 -15.85 -15.32 -3.75
N SER A 125 -15.15 -14.60 -2.87
CA SER A 125 -15.59 -13.28 -2.44
C SER A 125 -15.66 -12.24 -3.58
N GLN A 126 -14.95 -12.50 -4.69
CA GLN A 126 -15.00 -11.71 -5.92
C GLN A 126 -15.92 -12.31 -7.01
N GLY A 127 -16.73 -13.33 -6.67
CA GLY A 127 -17.64 -13.99 -7.61
C GLY A 127 -16.96 -14.96 -8.57
N ILE A 128 -15.72 -15.38 -8.30
CA ILE A 128 -14.95 -16.28 -9.15
C ILE A 128 -14.96 -17.68 -8.53
N PHE A 129 -15.56 -18.62 -9.22
CA PHE A 129 -15.77 -19.99 -8.71
C PHE A 129 -14.85 -21.02 -9.34
N GLN A 130 -14.17 -20.67 -10.45
CA GLN A 130 -13.27 -21.57 -11.17
C GLN A 130 -11.93 -20.90 -11.44
N MET A 131 -10.82 -21.57 -11.09
CA MET A 131 -9.47 -21.07 -11.36
C MET A 131 -9.20 -20.83 -12.85
N LYS A 132 -9.83 -21.62 -13.72
CA LYS A 132 -9.68 -21.46 -15.18
C LYS A 132 -10.19 -20.13 -15.72
N GLN A 133 -11.04 -19.43 -14.94
CA GLN A 133 -11.53 -18.10 -15.29
C GLN A 133 -10.51 -17.00 -14.97
N VAL A 134 -9.46 -17.33 -14.20
CA VAL A 134 -8.43 -16.38 -13.75
C VAL A 134 -7.30 -16.33 -14.75
N LYS A 135 -7.10 -15.20 -15.40
CA LYS A 135 -5.93 -14.93 -16.22
C LYS A 135 -4.72 -14.62 -15.34
N ARG A 136 -4.91 -13.78 -14.33
CA ARG A 136 -3.89 -13.35 -13.38
C ARG A 136 -4.52 -13.06 -12.03
N ALA A 137 -3.90 -13.52 -10.94
CA ALA A 137 -4.26 -13.11 -9.59
C ALA A 137 -3.01 -12.74 -8.81
N VAL A 138 -2.98 -11.52 -8.28
CA VAL A 138 -1.87 -10.95 -7.52
C VAL A 138 -2.35 -10.60 -6.12
N GLN A 139 -1.62 -11.05 -5.11
CA GLN A 139 -1.80 -10.55 -3.75
C GLN A 139 -1.02 -9.28 -3.57
N GLU A 140 -1.73 -8.21 -3.24
CA GLU A 140 -1.15 -6.91 -2.92
C GLU A 140 -0.55 -6.91 -1.51
N GLN A 141 0.25 -5.87 -1.23
CA GLN A 141 0.93 -5.67 0.06
C GLN A 141 -0.02 -5.60 1.25
N ASN A 142 -1.25 -5.10 1.05
CA ASN A 142 -2.30 -5.05 2.06
C ASN A 142 -3.07 -6.37 2.24
N GLY A 143 -2.64 -7.45 1.54
CA GLY A 143 -3.28 -8.75 1.58
C GLY A 143 -4.52 -8.88 0.69
N GLN A 144 -4.92 -7.84 -0.04
CA GLN A 144 -6.01 -7.93 -1.02
C GLN A 144 -5.57 -8.75 -2.23
N LEU A 145 -6.50 -9.53 -2.79
CA LEU A 145 -6.27 -10.27 -4.03
C LEU A 145 -6.89 -9.50 -5.18
N ILE A 146 -6.07 -9.04 -6.13
CA ILE A 146 -6.54 -8.44 -7.37
C ILE A 146 -6.55 -9.50 -8.45
N VAL A 147 -7.70 -9.66 -9.11
CA VAL A 147 -7.90 -10.69 -10.11
C VAL A 147 -8.26 -10.08 -11.46
N VAL A 148 -7.54 -10.53 -12.50
CA VAL A 148 -7.85 -10.29 -13.91
C VAL A 148 -8.45 -11.60 -14.45
N GLN A 149 -9.65 -11.54 -15.03
CA GLN A 149 -10.30 -12.72 -15.57
C GLN A 149 -9.91 -12.98 -17.02
N MET A 150 -10.12 -14.22 -17.48
CA MET A 150 -9.98 -14.55 -18.90
C MET A 150 -11.00 -13.76 -19.71
N GLY A 151 -10.53 -13.09 -20.78
CA GLY A 151 -11.37 -12.22 -21.60
C GLY A 151 -11.45 -10.76 -21.15
N ASP A 152 -10.90 -10.41 -19.97
CA ASP A 152 -10.72 -9.00 -19.62
C ASP A 152 -9.74 -8.34 -20.60
N GLU A 153 -10.17 -7.28 -21.25
CA GLU A 153 -9.34 -6.47 -22.16
C GLU A 153 -8.46 -5.49 -21.37
N ASN A 154 -8.91 -5.06 -20.20
CA ASN A 154 -8.17 -4.18 -19.33
C ASN A 154 -7.35 -5.00 -18.33
N PRO A 155 -6.03 -4.79 -18.23
CA PRO A 155 -5.15 -5.52 -17.32
C PRO A 155 -5.38 -5.19 -15.84
N LYS A 156 -6.22 -4.18 -15.52
CA LYS A 156 -6.49 -3.63 -14.17
C LYS A 156 -5.24 -3.06 -13.46
N TYR A 157 -4.16 -2.99 -14.16
CA TYR A 157 -2.88 -2.43 -13.69
C TYR A 157 -2.30 -1.51 -14.75
N PRO A 158 -1.66 -0.42 -14.35
CA PRO A 158 -0.92 0.43 -15.27
C PRO A 158 0.30 -0.31 -15.84
N VAL A 159 0.67 0.01 -17.07
CA VAL A 159 1.85 -0.56 -17.74
C VAL A 159 3.15 0.16 -17.35
N VAL A 160 3.05 1.40 -16.82
CA VAL A 160 4.15 2.13 -16.18
C VAL A 160 3.66 2.75 -14.89
N THR A 161 4.45 2.65 -13.83
CA THR A 161 4.24 3.35 -12.55
C THR A 161 5.55 3.90 -12.03
N ASP A 162 5.56 5.18 -11.65
CA ASP A 162 6.73 5.87 -11.09
C ASP A 162 8.00 5.66 -11.95
N GLY A 163 7.88 5.76 -13.27
CA GLY A 163 8.98 5.58 -14.21
C GLY A 163 9.47 4.13 -14.38
N VAL A 164 8.73 3.14 -13.86
CA VAL A 164 9.09 1.72 -13.94
C VAL A 164 8.10 0.97 -14.82
N ILE A 165 8.60 0.29 -15.86
CA ILE A 165 7.79 -0.56 -16.72
C ILE A 165 7.35 -1.81 -15.96
N GLN A 166 6.06 -2.14 -16.04
CA GLN A 166 5.46 -3.31 -15.43
C GLN A 166 5.42 -4.48 -16.42
N VAL A 167 6.53 -5.20 -16.52
CA VAL A 167 6.75 -6.25 -17.56
C VAL A 167 5.68 -7.32 -17.51
N ASP A 168 5.33 -7.79 -16.32
CA ASP A 168 4.30 -8.83 -16.14
C ASP A 168 2.89 -8.33 -16.50
N VAL A 169 2.63 -7.01 -16.43
CA VAL A 169 1.39 -6.43 -16.95
C VAL A 169 1.40 -6.46 -18.46
N LEU A 170 2.52 -6.08 -19.10
CA LEU A 170 2.69 -6.16 -20.56
C LEU A 170 2.53 -7.58 -21.07
N GLU A 171 3.18 -8.56 -20.42
CA GLU A 171 2.99 -9.98 -20.76
C GLU A 171 1.50 -10.40 -20.68
N SER A 172 0.77 -9.90 -19.67
CA SER A 172 -0.64 -10.24 -19.48
C SER A 172 -1.55 -9.77 -20.60
N ILE A 173 -1.17 -8.71 -21.30
CA ILE A 173 -1.88 -8.16 -22.46
C ILE A 173 -1.25 -8.57 -23.81
N GLY A 174 -0.23 -9.46 -23.77
CA GLY A 174 0.46 -9.96 -24.98
C GLY A 174 1.28 -8.88 -25.68
N ARG A 175 1.87 -7.97 -24.93
CA ARG A 175 2.72 -6.88 -25.45
C ARG A 175 4.13 -7.00 -24.87
N SER A 176 5.14 -6.50 -25.62
CA SER A 176 6.54 -6.41 -25.20
C SER A 176 6.88 -5.01 -24.67
N GLU A 177 8.03 -4.90 -23.99
CA GLU A 177 8.59 -3.61 -23.60
C GLU A 177 8.87 -2.72 -24.81
N ASP A 178 9.43 -3.30 -25.90
CA ASP A 178 9.73 -2.58 -27.14
C ASP A 178 8.45 -1.96 -27.74
N TRP A 179 7.35 -2.70 -27.74
CA TRP A 179 6.05 -2.19 -28.18
C TRP A 179 5.61 -0.98 -27.34
N LEU A 180 5.81 -1.04 -26.02
CA LEU A 180 5.46 0.07 -25.14
C LEU A 180 6.33 1.30 -25.40
N LEU A 181 7.65 1.10 -25.49
CA LEU A 181 8.61 2.17 -25.77
C LEU A 181 8.31 2.87 -27.11
N ASP A 182 8.00 2.11 -28.16
CA ASP A 182 7.58 2.65 -29.45
C ASP A 182 6.31 3.51 -29.36
N ASN A 183 5.33 3.08 -28.55
CA ASN A 183 4.10 3.86 -28.35
C ASN A 183 4.35 5.14 -27.55
N LEU A 184 5.19 5.09 -26.51
CA LEU A 184 5.57 6.24 -25.72
C LEU A 184 6.34 7.26 -26.55
N ASN A 185 7.32 6.82 -27.35
CA ASN A 185 8.11 7.67 -28.24
C ASN A 185 7.21 8.37 -29.29
N LYS A 186 6.24 7.64 -29.87
CA LYS A 186 5.27 8.24 -30.83
C LYS A 186 4.41 9.34 -30.22
N GLN A 187 4.23 9.31 -28.89
CA GLN A 187 3.50 10.34 -28.14
C GLN A 187 4.42 11.46 -27.61
N GLY A 188 5.75 11.39 -27.89
CA GLY A 188 6.73 12.37 -27.45
C GLY A 188 7.27 12.12 -26.03
N HIS A 189 7.11 10.90 -25.49
CA HIS A 189 7.59 10.52 -24.18
C HIS A 189 8.84 9.63 -24.29
N ASP A 190 10.01 10.25 -24.57
CA ASP A 190 11.27 9.53 -24.80
C ASP A 190 11.89 8.98 -23.50
N ASN A 191 11.51 9.52 -22.34
CA ASN A 191 12.07 9.13 -21.04
C ASN A 191 10.99 8.57 -20.13
N VAL A 192 11.00 7.26 -19.97
CA VAL A 192 10.05 6.54 -19.08
C VAL A 192 10.14 7.00 -17.62
N ALA A 193 11.33 7.44 -17.16
CA ALA A 193 11.52 7.92 -15.78
C ALA A 193 10.68 9.15 -15.44
N ASN A 194 10.24 9.92 -16.44
CA ASN A 194 9.39 11.10 -16.27
C ASN A 194 7.89 10.74 -16.23
N ILE A 195 7.53 9.49 -16.45
CA ILE A 195 6.13 9.05 -16.47
C ILE A 195 5.69 8.71 -15.06
N PHE A 196 4.68 9.42 -14.54
CA PHE A 196 4.02 9.09 -13.29
C PHE A 196 3.22 7.79 -13.41
N ILE A 197 2.34 7.72 -14.43
CA ILE A 197 1.54 6.54 -14.71
C ILE A 197 1.26 6.42 -16.21
N ALA A 198 1.28 5.22 -16.76
CA ALA A 198 0.76 4.92 -18.09
C ALA A 198 -0.21 3.76 -18.02
N GLU A 199 -1.40 3.94 -18.60
CA GLU A 199 -2.48 2.97 -18.59
C GLU A 199 -2.75 2.47 -20.00
N TYR A 200 -3.03 1.17 -20.12
CA TYR A 200 -3.44 0.53 -21.37
C TYR A 200 -4.96 0.30 -21.38
N ASP A 201 -5.63 0.77 -22.41
CA ASP A 201 -7.03 0.45 -22.67
C ASP A 201 -7.25 0.22 -24.18
N LYS A 202 -7.74 -0.96 -24.54
CA LYS A 202 -8.18 -1.35 -25.90
C LYS A 202 -7.22 -0.96 -27.02
N GLY A 203 -5.92 -1.10 -26.80
CA GLY A 203 -4.88 -0.80 -27.80
C GLY A 203 -4.25 0.59 -27.69
N ALA A 204 -4.82 1.49 -26.89
CA ALA A 204 -4.27 2.81 -26.63
C ALA A 204 -3.49 2.84 -25.30
N VAL A 205 -2.46 3.67 -25.24
CA VAL A 205 -1.71 3.96 -24.01
C VAL A 205 -1.95 5.42 -23.66
N THR A 206 -2.52 5.67 -22.48
CA THR A 206 -2.69 7.01 -21.91
C THR A 206 -1.57 7.28 -20.92
N VAL A 207 -0.94 8.44 -21.02
CA VAL A 207 0.26 8.78 -20.24
C VAL A 207 0.01 10.02 -19.39
N VAL A 208 0.42 9.96 -18.12
CA VAL A 208 0.52 11.12 -17.22
C VAL A 208 1.97 11.22 -16.76
N THR A 209 2.56 12.39 -16.92
CA THR A 209 3.96 12.65 -16.54
C THR A 209 4.05 13.37 -15.20
N TYR A 210 5.22 13.28 -14.55
CA TYR A 210 5.59 14.27 -13.55
C TYR A 210 5.74 15.64 -14.23
N GLU A 211 5.31 16.70 -13.57
CA GLU A 211 5.53 18.07 -14.03
C GLU A 211 7.02 18.43 -14.04
#